data_cbb16438fd1a93a392026a611fca832d
#
_entry.id   cbb16438fd1a93a392026a611fca832d
#
_cell.length_a   1.000
_cell.length_b   1.000
_cell.length_c   1.000
_cell.angle_alpha   90.00
_cell.angle_beta   90.00
_cell.angle_gamma   90.00
#
_symmetry.space_group_name_H-M   'P 1'
#
loop_
_entity.id
_entity.type
_entity.pdbx_description
1 polymer ?
#
loop_
_entity_poly.entity_id
_entity_poly.type
_entity_poly.pdbx_seq_one_letter_code
_entity_poly.pdbx_strand_id
1 'polypeptide(L)'
;MLASVVRVAAGIAALGALLGGVLGVSRTAMAMARDRHLPAPLAAVHPTTRTPYVAELCVGVLVAAIVLVADVRQAIGFSSFAVLIYYLVANTAALRLDRRRRRLPAWVPVLGAIGCVVVAGSLPWQSVIGGVVVFVVGGAVYAVTRRRAVPPGVASGA
;
A
#
# COMPACT_ATOMS: atom_id res chain seq x y z
N MET A 1 -29.88 -10.15 -22.45
CA MET A 1 -28.64 -10.10 -23.24
C MET A 1 -27.66 -9.02 -22.76
N LEU A 2 -28.05 -7.74 -22.62
CA LEU A 2 -27.16 -6.67 -22.19
C LEU A 2 -26.53 -6.93 -20.80
N ALA A 3 -27.32 -7.39 -19.83
CA ALA A 3 -26.83 -7.70 -18.47
C ALA A 3 -25.78 -8.83 -18.45
N SER A 4 -25.88 -9.82 -19.33
CA SER A 4 -24.87 -10.88 -19.41
C SER A 4 -23.56 -10.40 -20.00
N VAL A 5 -23.61 -9.54 -21.01
CA VAL A 5 -22.43 -8.91 -21.60
C VAL A 5 -21.71 -8.03 -20.57
N VAL A 6 -22.47 -7.22 -19.82
CA VAL A 6 -21.90 -6.36 -18.76
C VAL A 6 -21.25 -7.20 -17.67
N ARG A 7 -21.84 -8.30 -17.24
CA ARG A 7 -21.25 -9.19 -16.22
C ARG A 7 -19.93 -9.81 -16.69
N VAL A 8 -19.88 -10.29 -17.93
CA VAL A 8 -18.65 -10.87 -18.50
C VAL A 8 -17.56 -9.81 -18.62
N ALA A 9 -17.91 -8.64 -19.14
CA ALA A 9 -16.97 -7.52 -19.24
C ALA A 9 -16.43 -7.08 -17.86
N ALA A 10 -17.30 -6.99 -16.86
CA ALA A 10 -16.91 -6.68 -15.49
C ALA A 10 -15.97 -7.75 -14.89
N GLY A 11 -16.24 -9.04 -15.17
CA GLY A 11 -15.36 -10.13 -14.73
C GLY A 11 -13.97 -10.04 -15.35
N ILE A 12 -13.89 -9.79 -16.66
CA ILE A 12 -12.60 -9.63 -17.36
C ILE A 12 -11.84 -8.41 -16.81
N ALA A 13 -12.53 -7.28 -16.61
CA ALA A 13 -11.93 -6.08 -16.04
C ALA A 13 -11.41 -6.30 -14.62
N ALA A 14 -12.17 -7.03 -13.77
CA ALA A 14 -11.76 -7.37 -12.41
C ALA A 14 -10.51 -8.27 -12.41
N LEU A 15 -10.44 -9.27 -13.29
CA LEU A 15 -9.26 -10.12 -13.43
C LEU A 15 -8.02 -9.33 -13.88
N GLY A 16 -8.18 -8.41 -14.83
CA GLY A 16 -7.10 -7.53 -15.26
C GLY A 16 -6.59 -6.64 -14.14
N ALA A 17 -7.49 -6.05 -13.36
CA ALA A 17 -7.16 -5.23 -12.20
C ALA A 17 -6.46 -6.05 -11.10
N LEU A 18 -6.93 -7.29 -10.84
CA LEU A 18 -6.30 -8.20 -9.88
C LEU A 18 -4.87 -8.57 -10.29
N LEU A 19 -4.67 -8.95 -11.54
CA LEU A 19 -3.33 -9.27 -12.07
C LEU A 19 -2.39 -8.08 -11.95
N GLY A 20 -2.82 -6.90 -12.38
CA GLY A 20 -2.03 -5.66 -12.25
C GLY A 20 -1.69 -5.33 -10.79
N GLY A 21 -2.65 -5.51 -9.88
CA GLY A 21 -2.47 -5.31 -8.44
C GLY A 21 -1.45 -6.28 -7.85
N VAL A 22 -1.59 -7.58 -8.10
CA VAL A 22 -0.66 -8.62 -7.60
C VAL A 22 0.76 -8.35 -8.11
N LEU A 23 0.93 -8.05 -9.40
CA LEU A 23 2.23 -7.74 -9.98
C LEU A 23 2.86 -6.47 -9.36
N GLY A 24 2.07 -5.43 -9.15
CA GLY A 24 2.53 -4.17 -8.54
C GLY A 24 2.99 -4.37 -7.09
N VAL A 25 2.17 -5.04 -6.28
CA VAL A 25 2.48 -5.30 -4.86
C VAL A 25 3.66 -6.25 -4.72
N SER A 26 3.75 -7.31 -5.54
CA SER A 26 4.85 -8.27 -5.51
C SER A 26 6.19 -7.63 -5.82
N ARG A 27 6.24 -6.73 -6.80
CA ARG A 27 7.46 -5.98 -7.13
C ARG A 27 7.88 -5.04 -6.01
N THR A 28 6.92 -4.37 -5.37
CA THR A 28 7.19 -3.51 -4.22
C THR A 28 7.69 -4.33 -3.03
N ALA A 29 7.06 -5.47 -2.74
CA ALA A 29 7.49 -6.39 -1.69
C ALA A 29 8.90 -6.92 -1.95
N MET A 30 9.23 -7.27 -3.19
CA MET A 30 10.59 -7.68 -3.58
C MET A 30 11.60 -6.55 -3.35
N ALA A 31 11.28 -5.31 -3.74
CA ALA A 31 12.16 -4.17 -3.52
C ALA A 31 12.41 -3.95 -2.02
N MET A 32 11.37 -3.96 -1.20
CA MET A 32 11.48 -3.86 0.25
C MET A 32 12.28 -5.01 0.88
N ALA A 33 12.18 -6.23 0.34
CA ALA A 33 12.98 -7.36 0.80
C ALA A 33 14.46 -7.20 0.44
N ARG A 34 14.78 -6.65 -0.73
CA ARG A 34 16.18 -6.30 -1.11
C ARG A 34 16.77 -5.24 -0.19
N ASP A 35 15.97 -4.27 0.24
CA ASP A 35 16.35 -3.24 1.19
C ASP A 35 16.34 -3.72 2.65
N ARG A 36 16.18 -5.02 2.89
CA ARG A 36 16.13 -5.67 4.23
C ARG A 36 14.99 -5.20 5.15
N HIS A 37 13.93 -4.63 4.59
CA HIS A 37 12.70 -4.28 5.32
C HIS A 37 11.71 -5.43 5.41
N LEU A 38 11.85 -6.45 4.56
CA LEU A 38 11.06 -7.68 4.54
C LEU A 38 11.98 -8.91 4.55
N PRO A 39 11.45 -10.12 4.87
CA PRO A 39 12.24 -11.35 4.88
C PRO A 39 12.93 -11.61 3.54
N ALA A 40 14.19 -12.01 3.59
CA ALA A 40 15.04 -12.25 2.43
C ALA A 40 14.48 -13.20 1.35
N PRO A 41 13.69 -14.25 1.66
CA PRO A 41 13.09 -15.11 0.64
C PRO A 41 12.19 -14.38 -0.36
N LEU A 42 11.56 -13.25 0.04
CA LEU A 42 10.72 -12.44 -0.85
C LEU A 42 11.53 -11.70 -1.94
N ALA A 43 12.86 -11.60 -1.77
CA ALA A 43 13.77 -11.04 -2.78
C ALA A 43 14.15 -12.05 -3.87
N ALA A 44 13.74 -13.33 -3.73
CA ALA A 44 14.08 -14.38 -4.69
C ALA A 44 13.40 -14.14 -6.04
N VAL A 45 14.21 -14.23 -7.10
CA VAL A 45 13.78 -14.04 -8.48
C VAL A 45 13.97 -15.35 -9.23
N HIS A 46 12.99 -15.75 -10.00
CA HIS A 46 13.07 -16.97 -10.80
C HIS A 46 14.16 -16.83 -11.89
N PRO A 47 15.09 -17.80 -12.05
CA PRO A 47 16.24 -17.66 -12.93
C PRO A 47 15.86 -17.49 -14.41
N THR A 48 14.79 -18.12 -14.86
CA THR A 48 14.37 -18.12 -16.27
C THR A 48 13.41 -16.97 -16.58
N THR A 49 12.36 -16.78 -15.77
CA THR A 49 11.30 -15.78 -16.02
C THR A 49 11.62 -14.42 -15.42
N ARG A 50 12.62 -14.33 -14.55
CA ARG A 50 13.04 -13.12 -13.84
C ARG A 50 11.89 -12.44 -13.07
N THR A 51 10.88 -13.23 -12.65
CA THR A 51 9.74 -12.77 -11.84
C THR A 51 9.98 -13.04 -10.36
N PRO A 52 9.46 -12.22 -9.45
CA PRO A 52 9.55 -12.42 -7.99
C PRO A 52 8.53 -13.46 -7.52
N TYR A 53 8.68 -14.72 -7.96
CA TYR A 53 7.68 -15.79 -7.77
C TYR A 53 7.30 -16.03 -6.30
N VAL A 54 8.25 -15.88 -5.37
CA VAL A 54 7.97 -16.03 -3.94
C VAL A 54 7.08 -14.90 -3.44
N ALA A 55 7.37 -13.65 -3.84
CA ALA A 55 6.55 -12.51 -3.49
C ALA A 55 5.16 -12.60 -4.13
N GLU A 56 5.06 -13.04 -5.39
CA GLU A 56 3.78 -13.25 -6.09
C GLU A 56 2.93 -14.32 -5.40
N LEU A 57 3.54 -15.45 -5.04
CA LEU A 57 2.84 -16.52 -4.33
C LEU A 57 2.36 -16.07 -2.95
N CYS A 58 3.21 -15.39 -2.19
CA CYS A 58 2.85 -14.86 -0.87
C CYS A 58 1.71 -13.85 -0.95
N VAL A 59 1.77 -12.92 -1.90
CA VAL A 59 0.70 -11.93 -2.12
C VAL A 59 -0.57 -12.62 -2.57
N GLY A 60 -0.50 -13.57 -3.51
CA GLY A 60 -1.65 -14.32 -3.98
C GLY A 60 -2.34 -15.11 -2.87
N VAL A 61 -1.59 -15.83 -2.04
CA VAL A 61 -2.12 -16.56 -0.88
C VAL A 61 -2.73 -15.61 0.14
N LEU A 62 -2.09 -14.48 0.43
CA LEU A 62 -2.60 -13.48 1.36
C LEU A 62 -3.93 -12.90 0.86
N VAL A 63 -4.02 -12.54 -0.42
CA VAL A 63 -5.26 -12.03 -1.03
C VAL A 63 -6.35 -13.09 -0.98
N ALA A 64 -6.05 -14.34 -1.34
CA ALA A 64 -7.01 -15.44 -1.27
C ALA A 64 -7.51 -15.66 0.17
N ALA A 65 -6.64 -15.64 1.15
CA ALA A 65 -7.02 -15.76 2.56
C ALA A 65 -7.94 -14.61 3.02
N ILE A 66 -7.61 -13.38 2.63
CA ILE A 66 -8.44 -12.21 2.95
C ILE A 66 -9.83 -12.34 2.31
N VAL A 67 -9.92 -12.74 1.05
CA VAL A 67 -11.19 -12.90 0.33
C VAL A 67 -12.07 -13.98 0.96
N LEU A 68 -11.48 -15.03 1.53
CA LEU A 68 -12.23 -16.10 2.20
C LEU A 68 -12.80 -15.68 3.56
N VAL A 69 -12.18 -14.72 4.24
CA VAL A 69 -12.55 -14.33 5.62
C VAL A 69 -13.23 -12.97 5.68
N ALA A 70 -12.87 -12.04 4.80
CA ALA A 70 -13.37 -10.67 4.82
C ALA A 70 -14.60 -10.50 3.90
N ASP A 71 -15.57 -9.74 4.38
CA ASP A 71 -16.65 -9.25 3.53
C ASP A 71 -16.10 -8.22 2.51
N VAL A 72 -16.57 -8.32 1.26
CA VAL A 72 -16.17 -7.43 0.16
C VAL A 72 -16.36 -5.95 0.52
N ARG A 73 -17.43 -5.61 1.23
CA ARG A 73 -17.69 -4.24 1.69
C ARG A 73 -16.61 -3.74 2.65
N GLN A 74 -16.17 -4.58 3.57
CA GLN A 74 -15.11 -4.25 4.52
C GLN A 74 -13.75 -4.13 3.81
N ALA A 75 -13.46 -5.03 2.86
CA ALA A 75 -12.24 -4.98 2.06
C ALA A 75 -12.14 -3.69 1.24
N ILE A 76 -13.24 -3.24 0.61
CA ILE A 76 -13.31 -1.97 -0.11
C ILE A 76 -13.08 -0.79 0.84
N GLY A 77 -13.75 -0.78 1.99
CA GLY A 77 -13.61 0.28 2.99
C GLY A 77 -12.18 0.38 3.53
N PHE A 78 -11.55 -0.77 3.84
CA PHE A 78 -10.16 -0.84 4.30
C PHE A 78 -9.17 -0.34 3.23
N SER A 79 -9.33 -0.79 1.98
CA SER A 79 -8.50 -0.34 0.85
C SER A 79 -8.65 1.17 0.61
N SER A 80 -9.88 1.68 0.65
CA SER A 80 -10.16 3.11 0.52
C SER A 80 -9.49 3.93 1.63
N PHE A 81 -9.54 3.46 2.88
CA PHE A 81 -8.87 4.10 4.00
C PHE A 81 -7.35 4.18 3.78
N ALA A 82 -6.72 3.07 3.36
CA ALA A 82 -5.28 3.04 3.10
C ALA A 82 -4.86 4.04 2.00
N VAL A 83 -5.64 4.12 0.92
CA VAL A 83 -5.40 5.09 -0.17
C VAL A 83 -5.59 6.54 0.31
N LEU A 84 -6.60 6.81 1.14
CA LEU A 84 -6.84 8.14 1.70
C LEU A 84 -5.68 8.60 2.60
N ILE A 85 -5.13 7.70 3.44
CA ILE A 85 -3.94 8.00 4.24
C ILE A 85 -2.74 8.27 3.34
N TYR A 86 -2.52 7.48 2.30
CA TYR A 86 -1.46 7.74 1.33
C TYR A 86 -1.58 9.13 0.70
N TYR A 87 -2.77 9.51 0.24
CA TYR A 87 -3.00 10.85 -0.32
C TYR A 87 -2.88 11.96 0.71
N LEU A 88 -3.30 11.72 1.95
CA LEU A 88 -3.13 12.69 3.04
C LEU A 88 -1.63 12.96 3.29
N VAL A 89 -0.81 11.91 3.34
CA VAL A 89 0.65 12.04 3.48
C VAL A 89 1.25 12.75 2.27
N ALA A 90 0.85 12.41 1.05
CA ALA A 90 1.33 13.05 -0.17
C ALA A 90 0.98 14.55 -0.20
N ASN A 91 -0.26 14.93 0.15
CA ASN A 91 -0.69 16.32 0.22
C ASN A 91 0.05 17.10 1.31
N THR A 92 0.27 16.51 2.49
CA THR A 92 1.02 17.16 3.58
C THR A 92 2.50 17.30 3.23
N ALA A 93 3.09 16.33 2.54
CA ALA A 93 4.46 16.44 2.02
C ALA A 93 4.58 17.56 0.96
N ALA A 94 3.59 17.69 0.08
CA ALA A 94 3.55 18.75 -0.92
C ALA A 94 3.46 20.16 -0.26
N LEU A 95 2.81 20.28 0.90
CA LEU A 95 2.76 21.55 1.65
C LEU A 95 4.13 21.95 2.22
N ARG A 96 4.99 20.97 2.56
CA ARG A 96 6.33 21.19 3.08
C ARG A 96 7.37 21.49 1.99
N LEU A 97 6.99 21.38 0.73
CA LEU A 97 7.89 21.66 -0.38
C LEU A 97 8.11 23.18 -0.53
N ASP A 98 9.37 23.59 -0.77
CA ASP A 98 9.73 25.00 -1.00
C ASP A 98 8.91 25.62 -2.11
N ARG A 99 8.51 26.91 -1.93
CA ARG A 99 7.70 27.67 -2.89
C ARG A 99 8.30 27.65 -4.31
N ARG A 100 9.63 27.63 -4.45
CA ARG A 100 10.33 27.59 -5.76
C ARG A 100 10.17 26.25 -6.49
N ARG A 101 9.94 25.16 -5.77
CA ARG A 101 9.76 23.80 -6.34
C ARG A 101 8.29 23.42 -6.49
N ARG A 102 7.40 24.19 -5.90
CA ARG A 102 5.96 23.94 -5.94
C ARG A 102 5.38 24.45 -7.25
N ARG A 103 4.93 23.55 -8.11
CA ARG A 103 4.27 23.89 -9.40
C ARG A 103 2.80 24.30 -9.23
N LEU A 104 2.16 23.92 -8.13
CA LEU A 104 0.76 24.20 -7.84
C LEU A 104 0.63 25.16 -6.64
N PRO A 105 -0.41 26.01 -6.61
CA PRO A 105 -0.69 26.88 -5.48
C PRO A 105 -1.00 26.06 -4.22
N ALA A 106 -0.68 26.61 -3.04
CA ALA A 106 -0.78 25.90 -1.76
C ALA A 106 -2.19 25.42 -1.39
N TRP A 107 -3.23 26.09 -1.91
CA TRP A 107 -4.61 25.72 -1.62
C TRP A 107 -5.01 24.35 -2.20
N VAL A 108 -4.37 23.88 -3.30
CA VAL A 108 -4.67 22.60 -3.92
C VAL A 108 -4.35 21.42 -2.97
N PRO A 109 -3.13 21.27 -2.43
CA PRO A 109 -2.85 20.19 -1.47
C PRO A 109 -3.60 20.37 -0.14
N VAL A 110 -3.97 21.60 0.26
CA VAL A 110 -4.83 21.80 1.44
C VAL A 110 -6.22 21.22 1.21
N LEU A 111 -6.86 21.54 0.08
CA LEU A 111 -8.16 20.97 -0.27
C LEU A 111 -8.09 19.45 -0.40
N GLY A 112 -7.02 18.92 -1.00
CA GLY A 112 -6.78 17.48 -1.08
C GLY A 112 -6.69 16.83 0.29
N ALA A 113 -5.95 17.42 1.24
CA ALA A 113 -5.83 16.91 2.60
C ALA A 113 -7.18 16.95 3.35
N ILE A 114 -7.92 18.06 3.26
CA ILE A 114 -9.26 18.20 3.86
C ILE A 114 -10.20 17.16 3.26
N GLY A 115 -10.23 17.01 1.94
CA GLY A 115 -11.03 16.01 1.25
C GLY A 115 -10.74 14.59 1.72
N CYS A 116 -9.47 14.23 1.90
CA CYS A 116 -9.08 12.92 2.44
C CYS A 116 -9.65 12.69 3.85
N VAL A 117 -9.59 13.70 4.74
CA VAL A 117 -10.10 13.58 6.10
C VAL A 117 -11.62 13.46 6.12
N VAL A 118 -12.32 14.28 5.33
CA VAL A 118 -13.79 14.25 5.23
C VAL A 118 -14.27 12.89 4.71
N VAL A 119 -13.66 12.39 3.63
CA VAL A 119 -14.03 11.09 3.05
C VAL A 119 -13.66 9.95 4.01
N ALA A 120 -12.51 10.01 4.68
CA ALA A 120 -12.14 9.00 5.69
C ALA A 120 -13.13 8.94 6.84
N GLY A 121 -13.68 10.10 7.26
CA GLY A 121 -14.73 10.18 8.31
C GLY A 121 -16.09 9.61 7.90
N SER A 122 -16.37 9.46 6.60
CA SER A 122 -17.58 8.84 6.07
C SER A 122 -17.47 7.33 5.86
N LEU A 123 -16.28 6.73 6.07
CA LEU A 123 -16.11 5.28 5.94
C LEU A 123 -16.71 4.52 7.15
N PRO A 124 -17.11 3.26 6.97
CA PRO A 124 -17.52 2.41 8.08
C PRO A 124 -16.42 2.33 9.15
N TRP A 125 -16.80 2.53 10.40
CA TRP A 125 -15.86 2.61 11.54
C TRP A 125 -14.98 1.36 11.69
N GLN A 126 -15.49 0.17 11.31
CA GLN A 126 -14.73 -1.08 11.30
C GLN A 126 -13.53 -1.02 10.34
N SER A 127 -13.72 -0.44 9.15
CA SER A 127 -12.65 -0.26 8.16
C SER A 127 -11.59 0.73 8.63
N VAL A 128 -12.01 1.79 9.31
CA VAL A 128 -11.10 2.79 9.89
C VAL A 128 -10.26 2.17 11.00
N ILE A 129 -10.88 1.43 11.93
CA ILE A 129 -10.17 0.76 13.02
C ILE A 129 -9.18 -0.27 12.44
N GLY A 130 -9.63 -1.14 11.52
CA GLY A 130 -8.76 -2.11 10.86
C GLY A 130 -7.56 -1.45 10.18
N GLY A 131 -7.79 -0.34 9.48
CA GLY A 131 -6.74 0.45 8.85
C GLY A 131 -5.75 1.04 9.86
N VAL A 132 -6.24 1.67 10.92
CA VAL A 132 -5.38 2.23 11.98
C VAL A 132 -4.54 1.13 12.65
N VAL A 133 -5.13 -0.02 12.97
CA VAL A 133 -4.40 -1.15 13.57
C VAL A 133 -3.26 -1.60 12.67
N VAL A 134 -3.49 -1.77 11.37
CA VAL A 134 -2.44 -2.16 10.42
C VAL A 134 -1.34 -1.11 10.34
N PHE A 135 -1.67 0.18 10.32
CA PHE A 135 -0.66 1.25 10.31
C PHE A 135 0.16 1.28 11.61
N VAL A 136 -0.47 1.10 12.76
CA VAL A 136 0.22 1.06 14.05
C VAL A 136 1.15 -0.16 14.14
N VAL A 137 0.66 -1.34 13.76
CA VAL A 137 1.45 -2.58 13.75
C VAL A 137 2.61 -2.46 12.74
N GLY A 138 2.34 -2.01 11.52
CA GLY A 138 3.37 -1.79 10.50
C GLY A 138 4.42 -0.77 10.94
N GLY A 139 4.00 0.33 11.55
CA GLY A 139 4.90 1.34 12.11
C GLY A 139 5.74 0.81 13.27
N ALA A 140 5.16 0.01 14.15
CA ALA A 140 5.88 -0.63 15.26
C ALA A 140 6.93 -1.63 14.74
N VAL A 141 6.55 -2.49 13.79
CA VAL A 141 7.49 -3.43 13.13
C VAL A 141 8.64 -2.66 12.47
N TYR A 142 8.32 -1.61 11.72
CA TYR A 142 9.33 -0.77 11.09
C TYR A 142 10.29 -0.14 12.11
N ALA A 143 9.76 0.43 13.20
CA ALA A 143 10.56 1.06 14.25
C ALA A 143 11.50 0.05 14.94
N VAL A 144 11.02 -1.17 15.21
CA VAL A 144 11.84 -2.25 15.81
C VAL A 144 12.92 -2.71 14.84
N THR A 145 12.58 -2.90 13.56
CA THR A 145 13.53 -3.38 12.55
C THR A 145 14.61 -2.33 12.27
N ARG A 146 14.23 -1.06 12.20
CA ARG A 146 15.18 0.05 12.02
C ARG A 146 16.18 0.16 13.17
N ARG A 147 15.78 -0.07 14.42
CA ARG A 147 16.67 -0.04 15.59
C ARG A 147 17.74 -1.15 15.53
N ARG A 148 17.45 -2.28 14.88
CA ARG A 148 18.39 -3.39 14.68
C ARG A 148 19.36 -3.17 13.52
N ALA A 149 19.06 -2.28 12.59
CA ALA A 149 19.85 -2.02 11.39
C ALA A 149 20.91 -0.92 11.54
N VAL A 150 20.95 -0.19 12.67
CA VAL A 150 22.00 0.79 12.96
C VAL A 150 23.09 0.08 13.78
N PRO A 151 24.25 -0.27 13.20
CA PRO A 151 25.38 -0.77 13.98
C PRO A 151 25.86 0.38 14.88
N PRO A 152 26.16 0.13 16.19
CA PRO A 152 26.77 1.13 17.06
C PRO A 152 28.24 1.28 16.64
N GLY A 153 28.57 2.27 15.82
CA GLY A 153 29.97 2.42 15.40
C GLY A 153 30.33 3.56 14.45
N VAL A 154 29.41 4.47 14.10
CA VAL A 154 29.77 5.61 13.20
C VAL A 154 29.48 6.98 13.85
N ALA A 155 29.57 7.08 15.16
CA ALA A 155 29.44 8.35 15.88
C ALA A 155 30.74 8.72 16.62
N SER A 156 31.93 8.46 16.00
CA SER A 156 33.18 8.95 16.55
C SER A 156 34.21 9.03 15.42
N GLY A 157 34.27 10.19 14.79
CA GLY A 157 35.33 10.47 13.83
C GLY A 157 35.04 11.64 12.90
N ALA A 158 34.93 12.84 13.40
CA ALA A 158 35.43 14.09 12.79
C ALA A 158 35.12 15.26 13.73
#